data_09dbfa29693661dff687c0e6721e29ac
#
_entry.id   09dbfa29693661dff687c0e6721e29ac
#
_cell.length_a   1.000
_cell.length_b   1.000
_cell.length_c   1.000
_cell.angle_alpha   90.00
_cell.angle_beta   90.00
_cell.angle_gamma   90.00
#
_symmetry.space_group_name_H-M   'P 1'
#
loop_
_entity.id
_entity.type
_entity.pdbx_description
1 polymer ?
#
loop_
_entity_poly.entity_id
_entity_poly.type
_entity_poly.pdbx_seq_one_letter_code
_entity_poly.pdbx_strand_id
1 'polypeptide(L)' 'MPHQRGFSQYGVPDILACHHGVFLGIETKFGENKPTRNQWIQGGRIEKAGGVFLVIYEDDMDVLERTLQEIEQRCGQS' A
#
# COMPACT_ATOMS: atom_id res chain seq x y z
N MET A 1 -16.04 -21.77 -2.46
CA MET A 1 -15.92 -21.05 -2.43
C MET A 1 -15.45 -20.32 -2.40
N PRO A 2 -15.37 -20.10 -2.59
CA PRO A 2 -14.75 -19.34 -2.57
C PRO A 2 -14.73 -18.39 -2.31
N HIS A 3 -14.66 -17.99 -1.94
CA HIS A 3 -14.78 -17.10 -1.71
C HIS A 3 -14.08 -16.12 -1.43
N GLN A 4 -13.67 -15.76 -1.06
CA GLN A 4 -12.94 -14.79 -0.76
C GLN A 4 -12.51 -13.99 -1.82
N ARG A 5 -12.99 -13.97 -2.88
CA ARG A 5 -12.60 -13.21 -3.89
C ARG A 5 -13.01 -11.83 -3.84
N GLY A 6 -13.92 -11.41 -3.07
CA GLY A 6 -14.26 -10.03 -2.96
C GLY A 6 -13.11 -9.16 -2.55
N PHE A 7 -12.12 -9.73 -1.91
CA PHE A 7 -11.03 -8.98 -1.43
C PHE A 7 -10.15 -8.44 -2.51
N SER A 8 -10.03 -9.07 -3.65
CA SER A 8 -9.12 -8.63 -4.67
C SER A 8 -9.81 -7.97 -5.84
N GLN A 9 -11.09 -7.61 -5.70
CA GLN A 9 -11.79 -7.11 -6.84
C GLN A 9 -12.04 -5.65 -6.89
N TYR A 10 -12.06 -4.95 -5.80
CA TYR A 10 -12.54 -3.58 -5.78
C TYR A 10 -11.48 -2.63 -5.30
N GLY A 11 -10.34 -2.65 -5.94
CA GLY A 11 -9.31 -1.70 -5.65
C GLY A 11 -8.44 -2.03 -4.47
N VAL A 12 -8.46 -3.27 -4.01
CA VAL A 12 -7.57 -3.70 -2.95
C VAL A 12 -6.14 -3.69 -3.51
N PRO A 13 -5.16 -3.19 -2.77
CA PRO A 13 -3.77 -3.16 -3.25
C PRO A 13 -3.25 -4.56 -3.56
N ASP A 14 -2.29 -4.62 -4.47
CA ASP A 14 -1.69 -5.89 -4.86
C ASP A 14 -0.97 -6.57 -3.71
N ILE A 15 -0.38 -5.80 -2.83
CA ILE A 15 0.42 -6.33 -1.73
C ILE A 15 -0.05 -5.69 -0.44
N LEU A 16 -0.31 -6.53 0.55
CA LEU A 16 -0.65 -6.06 1.89
C LEU A 16 0.46 -6.52 2.83
N ALA A 17 0.92 -5.62 3.68
CA ALA A 17 2.02 -5.93 4.57
C ALA A 17 1.86 -5.19 5.88
N CYS A 18 2.63 -5.59 6.87
CA CYS A 18 2.68 -4.90 8.15
C CYS A 18 4.14 -4.76 8.55
N HIS A 19 4.53 -3.55 8.91
CA HIS A 19 5.93 -3.26 9.22
C HIS A 19 5.97 -2.41 10.47
N HIS A 20 6.56 -2.92 11.52
CA HIS A 20 6.60 -2.24 12.82
C HIS A 20 5.21 -1.81 13.28
N GLY A 21 4.23 -2.67 13.06
CA GLY A 21 2.86 -2.39 13.49
C GLY A 21 2.09 -1.47 12.56
N VAL A 22 2.69 -1.02 11.47
CA VAL A 22 2.03 -0.15 10.52
C VAL A 22 1.58 -0.96 9.32
N PHE A 23 0.30 -0.89 9.00
CA PHE A 23 -0.25 -1.61 7.86
C PHE A 23 0.07 -0.86 6.57
N LEU A 24 0.55 -1.59 5.57
CA LEU A 24 0.86 -1.00 4.27
C LEU A 24 0.05 -1.67 3.19
N GLY A 25 -0.52 -0.86 2.31
CA GLY A 25 -1.10 -1.35 1.08
C GLY A 25 -0.24 -0.83 -0.06
N ILE A 26 0.28 -1.73 -0.87
CA ILE A 26 1.20 -1.38 -1.95
C ILE A 26 0.59 -1.77 -3.27
N GLU A 27 0.44 -0.81 -4.15
CA GLU A 27 -0.10 -1.02 -5.47
C GLU A 27 1.03 -0.90 -6.47
N THR A 28 1.22 -1.90 -7.33
CA THR A 28 2.28 -1.86 -8.33
C THR A 28 1.69 -1.50 -9.69
N LYS A 29 2.35 -0.62 -10.40
CA LYS A 29 1.92 -0.17 -11.73
C LYS A 29 3.10 -0.12 -12.67
N PHE A 30 2.83 -0.22 -13.96
CA PHE A 30 3.86 -0.22 -14.99
C PHE A 30 3.58 0.87 -16.00
N GLY A 31 4.64 1.48 -16.50
CA GLY A 31 4.53 2.48 -17.55
C GLY A 31 3.71 3.67 -17.10
N GLU A 32 2.72 4.03 -17.91
CA GLU A 32 1.89 5.18 -17.62
C GLU A 32 0.57 4.82 -16.95
N ASN A 33 0.41 3.58 -16.54
CA ASN A 33 -0.82 3.17 -15.87
C ASN A 33 -0.93 3.87 -14.53
N LYS A 34 -2.16 4.17 -14.16
CA LYS A 34 -2.43 4.85 -12.90
C LYS A 34 -3.42 4.04 -12.09
N PRO A 35 -3.43 4.18 -10.78
CA PRO A 35 -4.43 3.50 -9.97
C PRO A 35 -5.83 3.90 -10.38
N THR A 36 -6.75 2.96 -10.31
CA THR A 36 -8.15 3.23 -10.62
C THR A 36 -8.75 4.05 -9.49
N ARG A 37 -9.95 4.56 -9.76
CA ARG A 37 -10.68 5.31 -8.73
C ARG A 37 -10.90 4.46 -7.48
N ASN A 38 -11.28 3.19 -7.66
CA ASN A 38 -11.50 2.30 -6.52
C ASN A 38 -10.22 2.06 -5.75
N GLN A 39 -9.09 1.97 -6.45
CA GLN A 39 -7.80 1.80 -5.78
C GLN A 39 -7.45 3.02 -4.94
N TRP A 40 -7.73 4.21 -5.44
CA TRP A 40 -7.51 5.42 -4.66
C TRP A 40 -8.42 5.50 -3.45
N ILE A 41 -9.68 5.06 -3.60
CA ILE A 41 -10.61 5.05 -2.48
C ILE A 41 -10.14 4.09 -1.40
N GLN A 42 -9.72 2.90 -1.78
CA GLN A 42 -9.24 1.93 -0.81
C GLN A 42 -7.94 2.40 -0.16
N GLY A 43 -7.07 3.03 -0.93
CA GLY A 43 -5.85 3.60 -0.38
C GLY A 43 -6.16 4.67 0.66
N GLY A 44 -7.14 5.51 0.38
CA GLY A 44 -7.56 6.52 1.34
C GLY A 44 -8.10 5.92 2.63
N ARG A 45 -8.81 4.80 2.52
CA ARG A 45 -9.31 4.11 3.70
C ARG A 45 -8.17 3.57 4.56
N ILE A 46 -7.14 3.03 3.91
CA ILE A 46 -5.97 2.53 4.62
C ILE A 46 -5.31 3.67 5.38
N GLU A 47 -5.12 4.81 4.72
CA GLU A 47 -4.48 5.94 5.37
C GLU A 47 -5.33 6.50 6.50
N LYS A 48 -6.62 6.52 6.31
CA LYS A 48 -7.52 7.01 7.34
C LYS A 48 -7.51 6.12 8.57
N ALA A 49 -7.24 4.85 8.38
CA ALA A 49 -7.15 3.90 9.49
C ALA A 49 -5.76 3.88 10.14
N GLY A 50 -4.86 4.74 9.70
CA GLY A 50 -3.52 4.82 10.28
C GLY A 50 -2.46 4.06 9.53
N GLY A 51 -2.80 3.47 8.39
CA GLY A 51 -1.84 2.75 7.57
C GLY A 51 -1.19 3.64 6.54
N VAL A 52 -0.44 3.02 5.64
CA VAL A 52 0.27 3.71 4.58
C VAL A 52 -0.14 3.09 3.25
N PHE A 53 -0.45 3.92 2.27
CA PHE A 53 -0.77 3.45 0.93
C PHE A 53 0.29 3.96 -0.03
N LEU A 54 0.90 3.06 -0.78
CA LEU A 54 1.96 3.38 -1.73
C LEU A 54 1.60 2.91 -3.12
N VAL A 55 1.95 3.72 -4.11
CA VAL A 55 1.89 3.31 -5.51
C VAL A 55 3.32 3.25 -6.00
N ILE A 56 3.77 2.06 -6.40
CA ILE A 56 5.15 1.82 -6.80
C ILE A 56 5.17 1.51 -8.28
N TYR A 57 5.97 2.26 -9.02
CA TYR A 57 6.20 1.98 -10.43
C TYR A 57 7.49 1.18 -10.55
N GLU A 58 7.73 0.64 -11.74
CA GLU A 58 8.82 -0.31 -11.92
C GLU A 58 10.20 0.23 -11.54
N ASP A 59 10.38 1.53 -11.60
CA ASP A 59 11.67 2.14 -11.26
C ASP A 59 11.70 2.82 -9.90
N ASP A 60 10.66 2.60 -9.09
CA ASP A 60 10.50 3.34 -7.85
C ASP A 60 10.66 2.49 -6.61
N MET A 61 11.46 1.44 -6.69
CA MET A 61 11.65 0.58 -5.53
C MET A 61 12.28 1.30 -4.36
N ASP A 62 13.04 2.34 -4.62
CA ASP A 62 13.63 3.13 -3.54
C ASP A 62 12.58 3.89 -2.74
N VAL A 63 11.42 4.17 -3.33
CA VAL A 63 10.31 4.79 -2.60
C VAL A 63 9.84 3.86 -1.49
N LEU A 64 9.71 2.57 -1.80
CA LEU A 64 9.30 1.59 -0.80
C LEU A 64 10.34 1.51 0.30
N GLU A 65 11.61 1.41 -0.06
CA GLU A 65 12.67 1.30 0.90
C GLU A 65 12.72 2.52 1.82
N ARG A 66 12.57 3.70 1.26
CA ARG A 66 12.58 4.93 2.04
C ARG A 66 11.40 4.99 2.99
N THR A 67 10.22 4.55 2.53
CA THR A 67 9.03 4.55 3.35
C THR A 67 9.19 3.60 4.54
N LEU A 68 9.75 2.42 4.29
CA LEU A 68 9.98 1.47 5.37
C LEU A 68 10.95 2.04 6.40
N GLN A 69 11.98 2.74 5.94
CA GLN A 69 12.93 3.37 6.84
C GLN A 69 12.28 4.46 7.68
N GLU A 70 11.40 5.24 7.08
CA GLU A 70 10.69 6.28 7.82
C GLU A 70 9.81 5.69 8.90
N ILE A 71 9.15 4.58 8.60
CA ILE A 71 8.32 3.90 9.58
C ILE A 71 9.19 3.39 10.73
N GLU A 72 10.33 2.80 10.40
CA GLU A 72 11.25 2.31 11.41
C GLU A 72 11.71 3.43 12.32
N GLN A 73 12.04 4.57 11.76
CA GLN A 73 12.51 5.69 12.54
C GLN A 73 11.44 6.22 13.48
N ARG A 74 10.21 6.29 12.99
CA ARG A 74 9.12 6.73 13.84
C ARG A 74 8.88 5.78 15.00
N CYS A 75 8.87 4.48 14.71
CA CYS A 75 8.61 3.49 15.73
C CYS A 75 9.78 3.33 16.68
N GLY A 76 10.97 3.60 16.22
CA GLY A 76 12.16 3.46 17.03
C GLY A 76 12.39 4.58 18.01
N GLN A 77 11.55 5.62 17.94
CA GLN A 77 11.71 6.76 18.82
C GLN A 77 10.89 6.69 20.09
N SER A 78 10.16 5.66 20.25
CA SER A 78 9.28 5.56 21.43
C SER A 78 10.03 5.32 22.74
#